data_1b24f4b32189601044061feb6f8eda6b
#
_entry.id   1b24f4b32189601044061feb6f8eda6b
#
_cell.length_a   1.000
_cell.length_b   1.000
_cell.length_c   1.000
_cell.angle_alpha   90.00
_cell.angle_beta   90.00
_cell.angle_gamma   90.00
#
_symmetry.space_group_name_H-M   'P 1'
#
loop_
_entity.id
_entity.type
_entity.pdbx_description
1 polymer ?
#
loop_
_entity_poly.entity_id
_entity_poly.type
_entity_poly.pdbx_seq_one_letter_code
_entity_poly.pdbx_strand_id
1 'polypeptide(L)'
;MMRLIYGLIAFCTLLLTGGCATSPYEYGNNWLLRENDIPQYYSQFDLFYIGRAPAGYGDSHDIQFNWTKTHTNDIFGRGVRVFAPEIQAPTEDNVREALEFYLERFHKPGHPFVLLAEGKAADLLYKVMQKTGGLTVKNGFIAAYLPDMTPKTAAQIADDFYWKGLKAAENAKDYGVIVTWTSRINQEKIENPEALKGAYTINPLNWKTDQTPGTPQENIKAVFYMPEHKNIFWRKVEVKNFCGAVIDPEKGVLEVNCPVALLHVVNGRFTNNCISIFAGNIAANAKLRTGTLMKAREWGKAK
;
A
#
# COMPACT_ATOMS: atom_id res chain seq x y z
N MET A 1 42.35 24.74 40.18
CA MET A 1 41.25 25.39 39.42
C MET A 1 41.34 25.25 37.91
N MET A 2 42.53 25.09 37.28
CA MET A 2 42.70 24.94 35.83
C MET A 2 42.26 23.58 35.22
N ARG A 3 42.27 22.48 35.99
CA ARG A 3 41.87 21.16 35.47
C ARG A 3 40.34 20.93 35.35
N LEU A 4 39.52 21.74 36.05
CA LEU A 4 38.05 21.65 35.93
C LEU A 4 37.51 22.35 34.68
N ILE A 5 38.22 23.37 34.18
CA ILE A 5 37.79 24.16 33.01
C ILE A 5 37.96 23.37 31.70
N TYR A 6 39.02 22.54 31.60
CA TYR A 6 39.23 21.69 30.42
C TYR A 6 38.22 20.54 30.30
N GLY A 7 37.70 20.03 31.42
CA GLY A 7 36.68 19.02 31.42
C GLY A 7 35.31 19.53 30.94
N LEU A 8 34.97 20.78 31.24
CA LEU A 8 33.71 21.39 30.82
C LEU A 8 33.69 21.76 29.33
N ILE A 9 34.85 22.21 28.79
CA ILE A 9 34.98 22.56 27.36
C ILE A 9 34.95 21.31 26.49
N ALA A 10 35.56 20.20 26.94
CA ALA A 10 35.50 18.92 26.21
C ALA A 10 34.07 18.31 26.20
N PHE A 11 33.29 18.51 27.27
CA PHE A 11 31.91 18.04 27.34
C PHE A 11 30.94 18.88 26.49
N CYS A 12 31.14 20.19 26.41
CA CYS A 12 30.36 21.07 25.54
C CYS A 12 30.70 20.87 24.03
N THR A 13 31.93 20.51 23.67
CA THR A 13 32.27 20.24 22.27
C THR A 13 31.76 18.88 21.78
N LEU A 14 31.59 17.87 22.65
CA LEU A 14 30.96 16.61 22.28
C LEU A 14 29.44 16.73 22.07
N LEU A 15 28.78 17.71 22.67
CA LEU A 15 27.35 17.98 22.48
C LEU A 15 27.05 18.78 21.21
N LEU A 16 28.04 19.38 20.57
CA LEU A 16 27.87 20.19 19.35
C LEU A 16 28.24 19.45 18.08
N THR A 17 28.77 18.21 18.14
CA THR A 17 29.06 17.37 16.96
C THR A 17 28.05 16.28 16.71
N GLY A 18 26.97 16.19 17.50
CA GLY A 18 25.77 15.46 17.12
C GLY A 18 25.03 16.25 16.05
N GLY A 19 25.56 16.32 14.85
CA GLY A 19 24.80 16.77 13.70
C GLY A 19 23.53 15.94 13.66
N CYS A 20 22.36 16.55 13.89
CA CYS A 20 21.09 15.93 13.56
C CYS A 20 21.21 15.51 12.10
N ALA A 21 21.41 14.23 11.84
CA ALA A 21 21.32 13.70 10.50
C ALA A 21 19.88 13.98 10.04
N THR A 22 19.71 14.97 9.17
CA THR A 22 18.41 15.29 8.59
C THR A 22 18.01 14.11 7.72
N SER A 23 16.77 13.64 7.88
CA SER A 23 16.27 12.56 7.04
C SER A 23 16.37 12.98 5.57
N PRO A 24 16.79 12.08 4.67
CA PRO A 24 16.81 12.35 3.22
C PRO A 24 15.42 12.75 2.71
N TYR A 25 14.34 12.36 3.39
CA TYR A 25 12.95 12.66 3.02
C TYR A 25 12.50 14.08 3.42
N GLU A 26 13.32 14.86 4.07
CA GLU A 26 13.05 16.29 4.31
C GLU A 26 13.05 17.08 3.00
N TYR A 27 13.83 16.65 2.01
CA TYR A 27 13.94 17.27 0.71
C TYR A 27 12.92 16.70 -0.28
N GLY A 28 12.31 17.60 -1.09
CA GLY A 28 11.27 17.23 -2.05
C GLY A 28 11.73 16.26 -3.13
N ASN A 29 13.02 16.26 -3.48
CA ASN A 29 13.63 15.41 -4.50
C ASN A 29 13.71 13.91 -4.12
N ASN A 30 13.46 13.54 -2.87
CA ASN A 30 13.37 12.14 -2.43
C ASN A 30 11.93 11.61 -2.38
N TRP A 31 11.02 12.34 -2.99
CA TRP A 31 9.64 11.96 -3.16
C TRP A 31 9.25 11.98 -4.65
N LEU A 32 8.64 10.92 -5.13
CA LEU A 32 7.93 10.93 -6.40
C LEU A 32 6.66 11.79 -6.29
N LEU A 33 5.95 11.66 -5.18
CA LEU A 33 4.80 12.51 -4.85
C LEU A 33 4.84 12.89 -3.37
N ARG A 34 4.59 14.16 -3.10
CA ARG A 34 4.45 14.69 -1.76
C ARG A 34 3.26 15.65 -1.74
N GLU A 35 2.14 15.19 -1.18
CA GLU A 35 0.89 15.94 -0.99
C GLU A 35 0.02 16.20 -2.23
N ASN A 36 0.48 16.03 -3.46
CA ASN A 36 -0.26 16.30 -4.72
C ASN A 36 -0.94 17.68 -4.78
N ASP A 37 -0.41 18.69 -4.14
CA ASP A 37 -0.99 20.04 -4.06
C ASP A 37 -2.42 20.09 -3.45
N ILE A 38 -2.84 19.03 -2.74
CA ILE A 38 -4.15 18.95 -2.08
C ILE A 38 -4.01 19.31 -0.60
N PRO A 39 -4.62 20.39 -0.12
CA PRO A 39 -4.66 20.67 1.32
C PRO A 39 -5.32 19.54 2.09
N GLN A 40 -4.76 19.19 3.25
CA GLN A 40 -5.21 18.04 4.04
C GLN A 40 -6.72 18.05 4.39
N TYR A 41 -7.27 19.22 4.66
CA TYR A 41 -8.70 19.35 5.00
C TYR A 41 -9.66 19.05 3.83
N TYR A 42 -9.16 19.01 2.60
CA TYR A 42 -9.92 18.55 1.43
C TYR A 42 -9.69 17.07 1.11
N SER A 43 -8.67 16.45 1.71
CA SER A 43 -8.37 15.04 1.48
C SER A 43 -9.31 14.16 2.29
N GLN A 44 -9.91 13.16 1.63
CA GLN A 44 -10.72 12.15 2.30
C GLN A 44 -9.84 11.26 3.19
N PHE A 45 -8.63 10.94 2.73
CA PHE A 45 -7.59 10.23 3.45
C PHE A 45 -6.25 10.46 2.76
N ASP A 46 -5.16 10.17 3.45
CA ASP A 46 -3.84 10.14 2.86
C ASP A 46 -3.52 8.73 2.35
N LEU A 47 -2.83 8.65 1.22
CA LEU A 47 -2.28 7.42 0.67
C LEU A 47 -0.76 7.46 0.78
N PHE A 48 -0.16 6.54 1.54
CA PHE A 48 1.26 6.24 1.45
C PHE A 48 1.45 5.06 0.48
N TYR A 49 2.19 5.29 -0.59
CA TYR A 49 2.32 4.34 -1.69
C TYR A 49 3.77 3.96 -1.96
N ILE A 50 4.05 2.65 -1.94
CA ILE A 50 5.31 2.08 -2.40
C ILE A 50 5.04 1.29 -3.67
N GLY A 51 5.47 1.84 -4.81
CA GLY A 51 5.30 1.19 -6.10
C GLY A 51 6.20 1.81 -7.15
N ARG A 52 6.36 1.08 -8.25
CA ARG A 52 7.19 1.49 -9.38
C ARG A 52 6.47 1.18 -10.68
N ALA A 53 6.86 1.87 -11.74
CA ALA A 53 6.47 1.51 -13.10
C ALA A 53 6.87 0.04 -13.39
N PRO A 54 6.05 -0.69 -14.16
CA PRO A 54 6.36 -2.06 -14.53
C PRO A 54 7.73 -2.19 -15.21
N ALA A 55 8.36 -3.35 -15.06
CA ALA A 55 9.63 -3.65 -15.72
C ALA A 55 9.53 -3.42 -17.24
N GLY A 56 10.56 -2.83 -17.83
CA GLY A 56 10.60 -2.50 -19.27
C GLY A 56 10.17 -1.07 -19.62
N TYR A 57 9.61 -0.30 -18.66
CA TYR A 57 9.23 1.09 -18.92
C TYR A 57 10.36 2.10 -18.60
N GLY A 58 11.38 1.67 -17.87
CA GLY A 58 12.53 2.46 -17.47
C GLY A 58 12.49 2.95 -16.03
N ASP A 59 13.64 3.38 -15.54
CA ASP A 59 13.89 3.69 -14.12
C ASP A 59 14.19 5.17 -13.85
N SER A 60 14.10 6.06 -14.87
CA SER A 60 14.34 7.48 -14.63
C SER A 60 13.32 8.09 -13.70
N HIS A 61 13.72 9.13 -12.96
CA HIS A 61 12.82 9.87 -12.06
C HIS A 61 11.51 10.28 -12.75
N ASP A 62 11.59 10.85 -13.96
CA ASP A 62 10.42 11.35 -14.69
C ASP A 62 9.44 10.21 -15.03
N ILE A 63 9.94 9.03 -15.40
CA ILE A 63 9.10 7.87 -15.69
C ILE A 63 8.40 7.41 -14.41
N GLN A 64 9.14 7.25 -13.32
CA GLN A 64 8.59 6.84 -12.04
C GLN A 64 7.60 7.86 -11.47
N PHE A 65 7.90 9.15 -11.57
CA PHE A 65 7.01 10.24 -11.17
C PHE A 65 5.70 10.21 -11.97
N ASN A 66 5.79 10.19 -13.30
CA ASN A 66 4.62 10.19 -14.16
C ASN A 66 3.76 8.93 -13.97
N TRP A 67 4.41 7.76 -13.83
CA TRP A 67 3.72 6.52 -13.50
C TRP A 67 2.96 6.65 -12.18
N THR A 68 3.65 6.99 -11.11
CA THR A 68 3.08 7.07 -9.76
C THR A 68 1.92 8.06 -9.71
N LYS A 69 2.09 9.25 -10.29
CA LYS A 69 1.06 10.28 -10.35
C LYS A 69 -0.17 9.81 -11.12
N THR A 70 0.03 9.23 -12.30
CA THR A 70 -1.06 8.76 -13.15
C THR A 70 -1.78 7.59 -12.49
N HIS A 71 -1.02 6.60 -12.02
CA HIS A 71 -1.55 5.39 -11.40
C HIS A 71 -2.39 5.70 -10.15
N THR A 72 -1.86 6.47 -9.22
CA THR A 72 -2.57 6.80 -7.98
C THR A 72 -3.79 7.70 -8.23
N ASN A 73 -3.69 8.70 -9.12
CA ASN A 73 -4.81 9.57 -9.47
C ASN A 73 -5.93 8.82 -10.20
N ASP A 74 -5.60 7.88 -11.08
CA ASP A 74 -6.61 7.12 -11.82
C ASP A 74 -7.32 6.09 -10.95
N ILE A 75 -6.65 5.57 -9.93
CA ILE A 75 -7.25 4.66 -8.95
C ILE A 75 -8.12 5.44 -7.97
N PHE A 76 -7.55 6.39 -7.24
CA PHE A 76 -8.20 7.01 -6.08
C PHE A 76 -8.88 8.34 -6.38
N GLY A 77 -8.55 8.99 -7.50
CA GLY A 77 -9.07 10.31 -7.86
C GLY A 77 -8.33 11.45 -7.15
N ARG A 78 -8.73 12.69 -7.49
CA ARG A 78 -8.06 13.91 -7.02
C ARG A 78 -8.30 14.27 -5.55
N GLY A 79 -9.19 13.56 -4.85
CA GLY A 79 -9.55 13.84 -3.46
C GLY A 79 -8.69 13.09 -2.42
N VAL A 80 -7.51 12.60 -2.82
CA VAL A 80 -6.60 11.83 -1.95
C VAL A 80 -5.20 12.43 -2.04
N ARG A 81 -4.63 12.81 -0.89
CA ARG A 81 -3.22 13.20 -0.82
C ARG A 81 -2.34 11.98 -0.94
N VAL A 82 -1.35 12.04 -1.81
CA VAL A 82 -0.44 10.91 -2.06
C VAL A 82 0.96 11.24 -1.58
N PHE A 83 1.53 10.32 -0.84
CA PHE A 83 2.92 10.31 -0.39
C PHE A 83 3.60 9.07 -0.96
N ALA A 84 4.45 9.26 -1.94
CA ALA A 84 5.19 8.18 -2.59
C ALA A 84 6.68 8.53 -2.58
N PRO A 85 7.48 7.88 -1.73
CA PRO A 85 8.92 8.12 -1.71
C PRO A 85 9.58 7.61 -2.99
N GLU A 86 10.64 8.28 -3.42
CA GLU A 86 11.50 7.81 -4.50
C GLU A 86 12.50 6.81 -3.96
N ILE A 87 12.23 5.54 -4.14
CA ILE A 87 13.10 4.45 -3.70
C ILE A 87 13.46 3.58 -4.90
N GLN A 88 14.69 3.71 -5.40
CA GLN A 88 15.15 2.95 -6.58
C GLN A 88 15.33 1.46 -6.24
N ALA A 89 15.96 1.17 -5.13
CA ALA A 89 16.16 -0.18 -4.61
C ALA A 89 15.58 -0.25 -3.19
N PRO A 90 14.30 -0.61 -3.03
CA PRO A 90 13.65 -0.57 -1.73
C PRO A 90 14.28 -1.58 -0.77
N THR A 91 14.70 -1.09 0.39
CA THR A 91 15.16 -1.85 1.55
C THR A 91 14.23 -1.57 2.72
N GLU A 92 14.29 -2.40 3.74
CA GLU A 92 13.49 -2.20 4.96
C GLU A 92 13.80 -0.85 5.62
N ASP A 93 15.07 -0.44 5.65
CA ASP A 93 15.47 0.80 6.32
C ASP A 93 14.96 2.04 5.59
N ASN A 94 15.12 2.12 4.27
CA ASN A 94 14.67 3.30 3.54
C ASN A 94 13.13 3.40 3.45
N VAL A 95 12.42 2.28 3.37
CA VAL A 95 10.95 2.27 3.44
C VAL A 95 10.46 2.69 4.84
N ARG A 96 11.15 2.20 5.89
CA ARG A 96 10.83 2.59 7.27
C ARG A 96 11.05 4.07 7.49
N GLU A 97 12.21 4.59 7.12
CA GLU A 97 12.53 6.01 7.27
C GLU A 97 11.53 6.91 6.53
N ALA A 98 11.13 6.55 5.31
CA ALA A 98 10.13 7.29 4.55
C ALA A 98 8.75 7.27 5.23
N LEU A 99 8.32 6.11 5.75
CA LEU A 99 7.03 5.99 6.42
C LEU A 99 7.02 6.75 7.77
N GLU A 100 8.08 6.64 8.56
CA GLU A 100 8.23 7.36 9.82
C GLU A 100 8.25 8.87 9.56
N PHE A 101 8.99 9.33 8.55
CA PHE A 101 9.02 10.74 8.17
C PHE A 101 7.64 11.26 7.71
N TYR A 102 6.88 10.46 6.93
CA TYR A 102 5.50 10.80 6.59
C TYR A 102 4.64 10.96 7.85
N LEU A 103 4.70 10.00 8.77
CA LEU A 103 3.90 10.00 9.99
C LEU A 103 4.24 11.16 10.95
N GLU A 104 5.50 11.56 10.99
CA GLU A 104 5.96 12.63 11.88
C GLU A 104 5.75 14.04 11.31
N ARG A 105 5.93 14.20 10.00
CA ARG A 105 5.99 15.53 9.37
C ARG A 105 4.73 15.93 8.63
N PHE A 106 4.05 14.99 8.01
CA PHE A 106 2.92 15.29 7.13
C PHE A 106 1.58 14.80 7.65
N HIS A 107 1.58 13.68 8.37
CA HIS A 107 0.36 13.15 8.91
C HIS A 107 -0.09 13.94 10.14
N LYS A 108 -1.38 14.29 10.21
CA LYS A 108 -1.98 14.84 11.41
C LYS A 108 -2.69 13.74 12.19
N PRO A 109 -2.43 13.59 13.49
CA PRO A 109 -3.08 12.57 14.32
C PRO A 109 -4.59 12.57 14.14
N GLY A 110 -5.14 11.39 13.84
CA GLY A 110 -6.56 11.22 13.60
C GLY A 110 -7.03 11.44 12.16
N HIS A 111 -6.26 12.09 11.29
CA HIS A 111 -6.58 12.13 9.87
C HIS A 111 -6.52 10.71 9.27
N PRO A 112 -7.52 10.27 8.48
CA PRO A 112 -7.49 8.94 7.90
C PRO A 112 -6.31 8.73 6.95
N PHE A 113 -5.69 7.55 6.99
CA PHE A 113 -4.65 7.18 6.02
C PHE A 113 -4.65 5.70 5.68
N VAL A 114 -4.18 5.39 4.48
CA VAL A 114 -4.11 4.07 3.87
C VAL A 114 -2.69 3.82 3.39
N LEU A 115 -2.21 2.59 3.52
CA LEU A 115 -0.96 2.15 2.93
C LEU A 115 -1.24 1.25 1.73
N LEU A 116 -0.43 1.33 0.68
CA LEU A 116 -0.57 0.54 -0.53
C LEU A 116 0.78 0.15 -1.11
N ALA A 117 0.97 -1.15 -1.34
CA ALA A 117 2.10 -1.71 -2.07
C ALA A 117 1.71 -3.06 -2.65
N GLU A 118 2.45 -3.59 -3.64
CA GLU A 118 2.24 -4.94 -4.17
C GLU A 118 3.52 -5.75 -4.28
N GLY A 119 3.41 -7.08 -4.20
CA GLY A 119 4.52 -8.02 -4.37
C GLY A 119 5.65 -7.78 -3.36
N LYS A 120 6.89 -7.70 -3.83
CA LYS A 120 8.07 -7.48 -2.96
C LYS A 120 8.00 -6.17 -2.16
N ALA A 121 7.41 -5.12 -2.71
CA ALA A 121 7.22 -3.87 -1.98
C ALA A 121 6.19 -4.05 -0.84
N ALA A 122 5.17 -4.87 -1.05
CA ALA A 122 4.22 -5.23 0.00
C ALA A 122 4.88 -6.02 1.14
N ASP A 123 5.79 -6.94 0.83
CA ASP A 123 6.58 -7.67 1.83
C ASP A 123 7.42 -6.73 2.69
N LEU A 124 8.09 -5.77 2.05
CA LEU A 124 8.90 -4.79 2.77
C LEU A 124 8.03 -3.88 3.64
N LEU A 125 6.94 -3.37 3.08
CA LEU A 125 6.02 -2.51 3.82
C LEU A 125 5.39 -3.25 5.01
N TYR A 126 5.03 -4.52 4.85
CA TYR A 126 4.52 -5.36 5.93
C TYR A 126 5.53 -5.47 7.10
N LYS A 127 6.81 -5.77 6.80
CA LYS A 127 7.89 -5.84 7.80
C LYS A 127 8.13 -4.49 8.50
N VAL A 128 8.13 -3.42 7.73
CA VAL A 128 8.28 -2.06 8.25
C VAL A 128 7.11 -1.71 9.18
N MET A 129 5.88 -2.04 8.80
CA MET A 129 4.69 -1.80 9.63
C MET A 129 4.77 -2.48 11.00
N GLN A 130 5.42 -3.63 11.13
CA GLN A 130 5.61 -4.29 12.43
C GLN A 130 6.44 -3.44 13.40
N LYS A 131 7.42 -2.68 12.88
CA LYS A 131 8.39 -1.90 13.64
C LYS A 131 7.99 -0.42 13.82
N THR A 132 7.26 0.14 12.85
CA THR A 132 6.89 1.57 12.85
C THR A 132 5.76 1.87 13.84
N GLY A 133 5.94 2.89 14.65
CA GLY A 133 4.90 3.42 15.53
C GLY A 133 3.76 4.13 14.78
N GLY A 134 2.72 4.54 15.48
CA GLY A 134 1.67 5.40 14.91
C GLY A 134 0.63 4.71 14.00
N LEU A 135 0.81 3.43 13.65
CA LEU A 135 -0.12 2.67 12.82
C LEU A 135 -1.28 2.12 13.68
N THR A 136 -2.13 3.01 14.16
CA THR A 136 -3.28 2.68 15.01
C THR A 136 -4.55 3.34 14.51
N VAL A 137 -5.70 2.73 14.80
CA VAL A 137 -7.02 3.30 14.51
C VAL A 137 -7.17 4.70 15.13
N LYS A 138 -6.68 4.89 16.36
CA LYS A 138 -6.68 6.19 17.05
C LYS A 138 -5.96 7.26 16.23
N ASN A 139 -4.84 6.91 15.63
CA ASN A 139 -4.04 7.82 14.80
C ASN A 139 -4.58 7.99 13.37
N GLY A 140 -5.62 7.24 12.99
CA GLY A 140 -6.25 7.36 11.66
C GLY A 140 -5.90 6.24 10.69
N PHE A 141 -5.16 5.22 11.09
CA PHE A 141 -4.85 4.09 10.22
C PHE A 141 -6.13 3.33 9.82
N ILE A 142 -6.39 3.26 8.51
CA ILE A 142 -7.57 2.62 7.92
C ILE A 142 -7.26 1.19 7.51
N ALA A 143 -6.33 1.01 6.60
CA ALA A 143 -5.96 -0.28 6.06
C ALA A 143 -4.59 -0.22 5.37
N ALA A 144 -3.90 -1.37 5.32
CA ALA A 144 -2.83 -1.62 4.38
C ALA A 144 -3.31 -2.60 3.31
N TYR A 145 -3.33 -2.17 2.05
CA TYR A 145 -3.59 -3.04 0.90
C TYR A 145 -2.25 -3.56 0.39
N LEU A 146 -2.03 -4.85 0.55
CA LEU A 146 -0.75 -5.52 0.30
C LEU A 146 -0.92 -6.76 -0.61
N PRO A 147 -1.49 -6.59 -1.82
CA PRO A 147 -1.67 -7.72 -2.72
C PRO A 147 -0.34 -8.38 -3.09
N ASP A 148 -0.41 -9.67 -3.29
CA ASP A 148 0.71 -10.54 -3.74
C ASP A 148 1.94 -10.51 -2.82
N MET A 149 1.78 -10.14 -1.54
CA MET A 149 2.81 -10.31 -0.52
C MET A 149 3.05 -11.79 -0.21
N THR A 150 4.14 -12.09 0.47
CA THR A 150 4.40 -13.43 1.00
C THR A 150 3.19 -13.93 1.81
N PRO A 151 2.63 -15.10 1.47
CA PRO A 151 1.41 -15.62 2.08
C PRO A 151 1.53 -15.77 3.60
N LYS A 152 0.49 -15.35 4.31
CA LYS A 152 0.35 -15.49 5.76
C LYS A 152 -1.08 -15.91 6.11
N THR A 153 -1.24 -16.66 7.18
CA THR A 153 -2.57 -16.93 7.73
C THR A 153 -3.12 -15.70 8.46
N ALA A 154 -4.44 -15.64 8.66
CA ALA A 154 -5.05 -14.58 9.47
C ALA A 154 -4.53 -14.57 10.92
N ALA A 155 -4.23 -15.72 11.49
CA ALA A 155 -3.62 -15.85 12.81
C ALA A 155 -2.21 -15.25 12.85
N GLN A 156 -1.36 -15.58 11.88
CA GLN A 156 -0.02 -14.97 11.77
C GLN A 156 -0.09 -13.44 11.64
N ILE A 157 -1.03 -12.91 10.87
CA ILE A 157 -1.23 -11.44 10.76
C ILE A 157 -1.63 -10.86 12.12
N ALA A 158 -2.54 -11.51 12.84
CA ALA A 158 -2.97 -11.05 14.16
C ALA A 158 -1.83 -11.07 15.19
N ASP A 159 -1.00 -12.12 15.18
CA ASP A 159 0.16 -12.25 16.05
C ASP A 159 1.24 -11.21 15.72
N ASP A 160 1.56 -11.04 14.43
CA ASP A 160 2.55 -10.07 13.95
C ASP A 160 2.20 -8.63 14.34
N PHE A 161 0.91 -8.30 14.49
CA PHE A 161 0.42 -6.96 14.82
C PHE A 161 -0.37 -6.89 16.13
N TYR A 162 -0.22 -7.86 17.01
CA TYR A 162 -0.94 -7.93 18.27
C TYR A 162 -0.90 -6.62 19.08
N TRP A 163 0.31 -6.07 19.27
CA TRP A 163 0.51 -4.85 20.04
C TRP A 163 -0.02 -3.57 19.38
N LYS A 164 -0.34 -3.63 18.10
CA LYS A 164 -0.95 -2.52 17.35
C LYS A 164 -2.47 -2.65 17.23
N GLY A 165 -3.02 -3.81 17.63
CA GLY A 165 -4.43 -4.13 17.49
C GLY A 165 -4.89 -4.24 16.03
N LEU A 166 -3.97 -4.54 15.09
CA LEU A 166 -4.31 -4.74 13.69
C LEU A 166 -4.56 -6.23 13.43
N LYS A 167 -5.42 -6.52 12.49
CA LYS A 167 -5.77 -7.87 12.08
C LYS A 167 -6.00 -7.96 10.57
N ALA A 168 -6.14 -9.17 10.05
CA ALA A 168 -6.63 -9.39 8.71
C ALA A 168 -8.09 -8.89 8.57
N ALA A 169 -8.44 -8.29 7.44
CA ALA A 169 -9.81 -7.84 7.18
C ALA A 169 -10.76 -9.03 6.99
N GLU A 170 -11.94 -8.96 7.54
CA GLU A 170 -12.97 -9.99 7.41
C GLU A 170 -14.10 -9.58 6.46
N ASN A 171 -14.25 -8.27 6.22
CA ASN A 171 -15.30 -7.72 5.37
C ASN A 171 -14.95 -6.33 4.81
N ALA A 172 -15.87 -5.75 4.03
CA ALA A 172 -15.69 -4.46 3.38
C ALA A 172 -15.55 -3.25 4.32
N LYS A 173 -16.05 -3.35 5.55
CA LYS A 173 -16.20 -2.21 6.47
C LYS A 173 -15.18 -2.16 7.60
N ASP A 174 -14.39 -3.20 7.77
CA ASP A 174 -13.36 -3.22 8.81
C ASP A 174 -12.35 -2.10 8.59
N TYR A 175 -11.80 -1.55 9.66
CA TYR A 175 -10.72 -0.58 9.66
C TYR A 175 -9.64 -0.98 10.69
N GLY A 176 -8.44 -0.44 10.55
CA GLY A 176 -7.28 -0.90 11.31
C GLY A 176 -6.85 -2.31 10.87
N VAL A 177 -6.83 -2.58 9.56
CA VAL A 177 -6.69 -3.93 9.03
C VAL A 177 -5.62 -4.07 7.97
N ILE A 178 -5.16 -5.31 7.80
CA ILE A 178 -4.34 -5.76 6.68
C ILE A 178 -5.27 -6.41 5.64
N VAL A 179 -5.11 -6.03 4.39
CA VAL A 179 -5.89 -6.51 3.26
C VAL A 179 -4.92 -7.10 2.25
N THR A 180 -5.00 -8.40 1.99
CA THR A 180 -4.12 -9.05 1.02
C THR A 180 -4.83 -10.17 0.28
N TRP A 181 -4.34 -10.48 -0.91
CA TRP A 181 -4.71 -11.61 -1.74
C TRP A 181 -3.55 -11.97 -2.66
N THR A 182 -3.46 -13.21 -3.07
CA THR A 182 -2.54 -13.66 -4.11
C THR A 182 -3.35 -14.07 -5.32
N SER A 183 -3.27 -13.30 -6.41
CA SER A 183 -4.02 -13.56 -7.63
C SER A 183 -3.39 -14.64 -8.49
N ARG A 184 -4.22 -15.50 -9.08
CA ARG A 184 -3.86 -16.49 -10.08
C ARG A 184 -4.84 -16.46 -11.25
N ILE A 185 -4.34 -16.76 -12.44
CA ILE A 185 -5.22 -17.07 -13.56
C ILE A 185 -5.72 -18.50 -13.41
N ASN A 186 -6.99 -18.72 -13.72
CA ASN A 186 -7.60 -20.04 -13.69
C ASN A 186 -6.75 -21.09 -14.39
N GLN A 187 -6.67 -22.28 -13.78
CA GLN A 187 -6.02 -23.48 -14.29
C GLN A 187 -4.49 -23.46 -14.40
N GLU A 188 -3.81 -22.39 -14.00
CA GLU A 188 -2.36 -22.41 -14.00
C GLU A 188 -1.77 -23.14 -12.80
N LYS A 189 -0.67 -23.87 -13.06
CA LYS A 189 0.03 -24.65 -12.05
C LYS A 189 0.72 -23.74 -11.03
N ILE A 190 0.48 -24.00 -9.76
CA ILE A 190 1.17 -23.32 -8.67
C ILE A 190 2.49 -24.04 -8.40
N GLU A 191 3.60 -23.33 -8.42
CA GLU A 191 4.95 -23.91 -8.22
C GLU A 191 5.15 -24.52 -6.82
N ASN A 192 4.59 -23.91 -5.78
CA ASN A 192 4.67 -24.38 -4.40
C ASN A 192 3.30 -24.23 -3.71
N PRO A 193 2.35 -25.14 -3.96
CA PRO A 193 1.00 -25.01 -3.40
C PRO A 193 0.97 -25.12 -1.88
N GLU A 194 1.87 -25.86 -1.27
CA GLU A 194 1.91 -26.02 0.19
C GLU A 194 2.25 -24.70 0.91
N ALA A 195 3.03 -23.84 0.29
CA ALA A 195 3.37 -22.52 0.86
C ALA A 195 2.18 -21.57 0.93
N LEU A 196 1.13 -21.83 0.14
CA LEU A 196 -0.08 -20.99 0.07
C LEU A 196 -1.24 -21.55 0.88
N LYS A 197 -1.15 -22.81 1.29
CA LYS A 197 -2.22 -23.51 2.01
C LYS A 197 -2.58 -22.81 3.32
N GLY A 198 -3.86 -22.46 3.48
CA GLY A 198 -4.34 -21.74 4.65
C GLY A 198 -3.96 -20.25 4.69
N ALA A 199 -3.37 -19.73 3.60
CA ALA A 199 -3.08 -18.31 3.49
C ALA A 199 -4.38 -17.48 3.55
N TYR A 200 -4.34 -16.40 4.31
CA TYR A 200 -5.42 -15.43 4.31
C TYR A 200 -5.52 -14.76 2.94
N THR A 201 -6.72 -14.78 2.41
CA THR A 201 -7.08 -14.14 1.14
C THR A 201 -8.45 -13.50 1.27
N ILE A 202 -8.60 -12.28 0.79
CA ILE A 202 -9.89 -11.60 0.67
C ILE A 202 -10.18 -11.31 -0.80
N ASN A 203 -11.42 -11.50 -1.25
CA ASN A 203 -11.81 -11.23 -2.63
C ASN A 203 -12.12 -9.73 -2.83
N PRO A 204 -11.33 -8.96 -3.61
CA PRO A 204 -11.53 -7.52 -3.78
C PRO A 204 -12.85 -7.16 -4.50
N LEU A 205 -13.53 -8.10 -5.12
CA LEU A 205 -14.81 -7.84 -5.79
C LEU A 205 -15.95 -7.69 -4.78
N ASN A 206 -16.00 -8.57 -3.77
CA ASN A 206 -17.09 -8.60 -2.78
C ASN A 206 -16.64 -8.42 -1.33
N TRP A 207 -15.32 -8.34 -1.09
CA TRP A 207 -14.67 -8.18 0.22
C TRP A 207 -15.03 -9.28 1.23
N LYS A 208 -15.21 -10.51 0.74
CA LYS A 208 -15.42 -11.71 1.54
C LYS A 208 -14.16 -12.56 1.58
N THR A 209 -14.04 -13.37 2.63
CA THR A 209 -12.93 -14.30 2.87
C THR A 209 -13.33 -15.76 2.64
N ASP A 210 -14.56 -16.00 2.23
CA ASP A 210 -15.09 -17.32 1.88
C ASP A 210 -15.06 -17.56 0.35
N GLN A 211 -15.56 -18.71 -0.08
CA GLN A 211 -15.66 -19.12 -1.48
C GLN A 211 -16.80 -18.44 -2.25
N THR A 212 -17.45 -17.41 -1.72
CA THR A 212 -18.48 -16.68 -2.47
C THR A 212 -17.84 -16.06 -3.72
N PRO A 213 -18.27 -16.43 -4.94
CA PRO A 213 -17.70 -15.84 -6.13
C PRO A 213 -18.00 -14.34 -6.20
N GLY A 214 -17.00 -13.58 -6.63
CA GLY A 214 -17.19 -12.21 -7.12
C GLY A 214 -17.44 -12.25 -8.63
N THR A 215 -18.50 -11.61 -9.07
CA THR A 215 -18.90 -11.59 -10.49
C THR A 215 -18.18 -10.47 -11.25
N PRO A 216 -18.08 -10.56 -12.60
CA PRO A 216 -17.56 -9.45 -13.38
C PRO A 216 -18.30 -8.13 -13.14
N GLN A 217 -19.61 -8.17 -12.89
CA GLN A 217 -20.42 -6.97 -12.61
C GLN A 217 -20.01 -6.25 -11.32
N GLU A 218 -19.40 -6.97 -10.38
CA GLU A 218 -18.83 -6.40 -9.16
C GLU A 218 -17.44 -5.79 -9.37
N ASN A 219 -16.78 -6.05 -10.51
CA ASN A 219 -15.55 -5.35 -10.88
C ASN A 219 -15.88 -3.94 -11.37
N ILE A 220 -15.72 -2.96 -10.49
CA ILE A 220 -16.09 -1.56 -10.74
C ILE A 220 -15.31 -1.01 -11.92
N LYS A 221 -13.99 -1.19 -11.92
CA LYS A 221 -13.11 -0.96 -13.06
C LYS A 221 -11.73 -1.56 -12.83
N ALA A 222 -11.13 -2.03 -13.92
CA ALA A 222 -9.70 -2.23 -14.06
C ALA A 222 -9.09 -1.01 -14.77
N VAL A 223 -7.82 -0.70 -14.47
CA VAL A 223 -7.08 0.41 -15.08
C VAL A 223 -5.74 -0.11 -15.60
N PHE A 224 -5.52 -0.01 -16.89
CA PHE A 224 -4.29 -0.43 -17.54
C PHE A 224 -3.60 0.75 -18.19
N TYR A 225 -2.29 0.66 -18.31
CA TYR A 225 -1.47 1.68 -18.94
C TYR A 225 -0.69 1.06 -20.08
N MET A 226 -0.83 1.62 -21.26
CA MET A 226 -0.08 1.22 -22.43
C MET A 226 0.93 2.31 -22.76
N PRO A 227 2.21 1.97 -22.94
CA PRO A 227 3.21 2.96 -23.31
C PRO A 227 2.92 3.51 -24.69
N GLU A 228 2.98 4.84 -24.80
CA GLU A 228 2.95 5.56 -26.08
C GLU A 228 4.26 6.35 -26.23
N HIS A 229 4.76 6.43 -27.46
CA HIS A 229 5.92 7.27 -27.82
C HIS A 229 7.11 7.26 -26.80
N LYS A 230 7.97 6.27 -26.89
CA LYS A 230 9.21 6.15 -26.09
C LYS A 230 8.99 6.17 -24.57
N ASN A 231 7.85 5.66 -24.10
CA ASN A 231 7.54 5.50 -22.68
C ASN A 231 7.38 6.81 -21.88
N ILE A 232 7.20 7.95 -22.55
CA ILE A 232 7.01 9.24 -21.87
C ILE A 232 5.51 9.46 -21.56
N PHE A 233 4.63 8.93 -22.40
CA PHE A 233 3.19 9.05 -22.25
C PHE A 233 2.53 7.69 -22.08
N TRP A 234 1.50 7.66 -21.26
CA TRP A 234 0.74 6.46 -20.94
C TRP A 234 -0.68 6.62 -21.45
N ARG A 235 -1.08 5.77 -22.37
CA ARG A 235 -2.49 5.67 -22.72
C ARG A 235 -3.19 4.84 -21.65
N LYS A 236 -4.09 5.49 -20.92
CA LYS A 236 -4.97 4.82 -19.96
C LYS A 236 -6.08 4.07 -20.69
N VAL A 237 -6.31 2.84 -20.24
CA VAL A 237 -7.43 2.00 -20.66
C VAL A 237 -8.21 1.63 -19.40
N GLU A 238 -9.44 2.10 -19.28
CA GLU A 238 -10.36 1.71 -18.20
C GLU A 238 -11.37 0.68 -18.73
N VAL A 239 -11.50 -0.43 -18.02
CA VAL A 239 -12.42 -1.51 -18.37
C VAL A 239 -13.30 -1.81 -17.16
N LYS A 240 -14.62 -1.65 -17.32
CA LYS A 240 -15.62 -2.08 -16.34
C LYS A 240 -15.92 -3.56 -16.54
N ASN A 241 -16.34 -4.23 -15.47
CA ASN A 241 -16.74 -5.64 -15.50
C ASN A 241 -15.64 -6.54 -16.10
N PHE A 242 -14.38 -6.23 -15.81
CA PHE A 242 -13.21 -6.84 -16.44
C PHE A 242 -13.02 -8.30 -16.05
N CYS A 243 -13.22 -8.64 -14.77
CA CYS A 243 -12.97 -9.99 -14.28
C CYS A 243 -13.96 -10.43 -13.21
N GLY A 244 -14.17 -11.75 -13.13
CA GLY A 244 -14.71 -12.42 -11.95
C GLY A 244 -13.57 -13.02 -11.13
N ALA A 245 -13.82 -13.31 -9.84
CA ALA A 245 -12.84 -13.93 -8.97
C ALA A 245 -13.49 -14.78 -7.88
N VAL A 246 -12.80 -15.87 -7.48
CA VAL A 246 -13.24 -16.74 -6.39
C VAL A 246 -12.02 -17.19 -5.56
N ILE A 247 -12.18 -17.30 -4.25
CA ILE A 247 -11.12 -17.82 -3.39
C ILE A 247 -11.11 -19.34 -3.49
N ASP A 248 -9.94 -19.90 -3.77
CA ASP A 248 -9.64 -21.32 -3.64
C ASP A 248 -8.90 -21.52 -2.29
N PRO A 249 -9.58 -22.00 -1.24
CA PRO A 249 -8.97 -22.11 0.08
C PRO A 249 -7.98 -23.29 0.17
N GLU A 250 -8.10 -24.29 -0.70
CA GLU A 250 -7.14 -25.41 -0.74
C GLU A 250 -5.79 -24.93 -1.26
N LYS A 251 -5.81 -24.01 -2.23
CA LYS A 251 -4.60 -23.39 -2.77
C LYS A 251 -4.21 -22.08 -2.08
N GLY A 252 -5.08 -21.49 -1.26
CA GLY A 252 -4.83 -20.21 -0.60
C GLY A 252 -4.69 -19.02 -1.55
N VAL A 253 -5.40 -19.03 -2.68
CA VAL A 253 -5.30 -18.03 -3.75
C VAL A 253 -6.65 -17.48 -4.17
N LEU A 254 -6.62 -16.33 -4.81
CA LEU A 254 -7.74 -15.74 -5.53
C LEU A 254 -7.63 -16.14 -7.01
N GLU A 255 -8.46 -17.08 -7.45
CA GLU A 255 -8.58 -17.46 -8.87
C GLU A 255 -9.33 -16.38 -9.62
N VAL A 256 -8.68 -15.79 -10.61
CA VAL A 256 -9.22 -14.67 -11.39
C VAL A 256 -9.52 -15.13 -12.81
N ASN A 257 -10.77 -14.94 -13.25
CA ASN A 257 -11.21 -15.22 -14.62
C ASN A 257 -11.35 -13.90 -15.38
N CYS A 258 -10.46 -13.64 -16.33
CA CYS A 258 -10.44 -12.40 -17.08
C CYS A 258 -9.81 -12.56 -18.47
N PRO A 259 -10.07 -11.60 -19.40
CA PRO A 259 -9.35 -11.52 -20.66
C PRO A 259 -7.86 -11.24 -20.42
N VAL A 260 -6.98 -12.15 -20.81
CA VAL A 260 -5.53 -12.06 -20.54
C VAL A 260 -4.77 -11.07 -21.43
N ALA A 261 -5.37 -10.61 -22.53
CA ALA A 261 -4.69 -9.79 -23.53
C ALA A 261 -4.13 -8.43 -23.00
N LEU A 262 -4.65 -7.94 -21.88
CA LEU A 262 -4.20 -6.68 -21.24
C LEU A 262 -3.34 -6.91 -20.02
N LEU A 263 -3.06 -8.16 -19.65
CA LEU A 263 -2.38 -8.51 -18.43
C LEU A 263 -0.90 -8.79 -18.65
N HIS A 264 -0.09 -8.35 -17.72
CA HIS A 264 1.29 -8.80 -17.61
C HIS A 264 1.33 -10.02 -16.69
N VAL A 265 1.42 -11.20 -17.27
CA VAL A 265 1.35 -12.47 -16.56
C VAL A 265 2.64 -13.25 -16.74
N VAL A 266 3.24 -13.69 -15.65
CA VAL A 266 4.40 -14.55 -15.61
C VAL A 266 4.09 -15.76 -14.73
N ASN A 267 4.17 -16.98 -15.29
CA ASN A 267 3.90 -18.25 -14.60
C ASN A 267 2.54 -18.22 -13.84
N GLY A 268 1.48 -17.72 -14.49
CA GLY A 268 0.14 -17.63 -13.92
C GLY A 268 -0.06 -16.59 -12.83
N ARG A 269 0.95 -15.81 -12.52
CA ARG A 269 0.86 -14.70 -11.58
C ARG A 269 0.67 -13.39 -12.32
N PHE A 270 -0.23 -12.57 -11.84
CA PHE A 270 -0.34 -11.19 -12.26
C PHE A 270 0.85 -10.41 -11.70
N THR A 271 1.73 -9.98 -12.59
CA THR A 271 2.89 -9.19 -12.20
C THR A 271 2.58 -7.72 -12.47
N ASN A 272 2.61 -6.89 -11.42
CA ASN A 272 2.28 -5.46 -11.48
C ASN A 272 0.86 -5.17 -12.01
N ASN A 273 -0.08 -6.09 -11.83
CA ASN A 273 -1.48 -5.94 -12.25
C ASN A 273 -2.48 -6.15 -11.11
N CYS A 274 -2.03 -6.65 -9.93
CA CYS A 274 -2.95 -6.98 -8.84
C CYS A 274 -3.75 -5.76 -8.34
N ILE A 275 -3.13 -4.57 -8.33
CA ILE A 275 -3.83 -3.32 -8.03
C ILE A 275 -4.67 -2.88 -9.22
N SER A 276 -4.12 -2.96 -10.43
CA SER A 276 -4.74 -2.45 -11.65
C SER A 276 -6.06 -3.15 -11.98
N ILE A 277 -6.15 -4.47 -11.87
CA ILE A 277 -7.37 -5.22 -12.19
C ILE A 277 -8.52 -4.97 -11.21
N PHE A 278 -8.22 -4.57 -9.97
CA PHE A 278 -9.21 -4.25 -8.93
C PHE A 278 -9.23 -2.76 -8.55
N ALA A 279 -8.68 -1.90 -9.40
CA ALA A 279 -8.46 -0.48 -9.09
C ALA A 279 -9.71 0.24 -8.56
N GLY A 280 -10.85 0.09 -9.22
CA GLY A 280 -12.11 0.69 -8.78
C GLY A 280 -12.62 0.13 -7.45
N ASN A 281 -12.44 -1.17 -7.25
CA ASN A 281 -12.86 -1.85 -6.01
C ASN A 281 -12.00 -1.42 -4.80
N ILE A 282 -10.69 -1.32 -4.98
CA ILE A 282 -9.76 -0.85 -3.93
C ILE A 282 -10.12 0.58 -3.54
N ALA A 283 -10.29 1.47 -4.52
CA ALA A 283 -10.64 2.87 -4.26
C ALA A 283 -11.98 3.02 -3.54
N ALA A 284 -13.02 2.31 -3.99
CA ALA A 284 -14.34 2.33 -3.36
C ALA A 284 -14.28 1.79 -1.92
N ASN A 285 -13.51 0.72 -1.70
CA ASN A 285 -13.35 0.11 -0.40
C ASN A 285 -12.57 1.01 0.57
N ALA A 286 -11.48 1.65 0.14
CA ALA A 286 -10.74 2.61 0.97
C ALA A 286 -11.64 3.76 1.44
N LYS A 287 -12.48 4.29 0.55
CA LYS A 287 -13.48 5.33 0.89
C LYS A 287 -14.55 4.81 1.88
N LEU A 288 -15.04 3.59 1.66
CA LEU A 288 -16.04 2.97 2.54
C LEU A 288 -15.49 2.76 3.95
N ARG A 289 -14.28 2.19 4.07
CA ARG A 289 -13.60 1.98 5.37
C ARG A 289 -13.35 3.30 6.07
N THR A 290 -12.88 4.32 5.34
CA THR A 290 -12.68 5.69 5.85
C THR A 290 -13.99 6.25 6.41
N GLY A 291 -15.08 6.20 5.64
CA GLY A 291 -16.40 6.67 6.09
C GLY A 291 -16.93 5.88 7.30
N THR A 292 -16.61 4.59 7.38
CA THR A 292 -16.98 3.75 8.53
C THR A 292 -16.25 4.18 9.80
N LEU A 293 -14.94 4.40 9.73
CA LEU A 293 -14.16 4.92 10.86
C LEU A 293 -14.66 6.29 11.31
N MET A 294 -14.89 7.21 10.39
CA MET A 294 -15.35 8.55 10.73
C MET A 294 -16.70 8.53 11.46
N LYS A 295 -17.67 7.74 10.97
CA LYS A 295 -18.95 7.54 11.66
C LYS A 295 -18.78 6.89 13.03
N ALA A 296 -17.89 5.90 13.16
CA ALA A 296 -17.63 5.26 14.44
C ALA A 296 -17.05 6.23 15.47
N ARG A 297 -16.22 7.18 15.04
CA ARG A 297 -15.68 8.25 15.89
C ARG A 297 -16.74 9.25 16.33
N GLU A 298 -17.62 9.69 15.41
CA GLU A 298 -18.76 10.57 15.74
C GLU A 298 -19.67 9.93 16.79
N TRP A 299 -19.81 8.62 16.80
CA TRP A 299 -20.63 7.88 17.77
C TRP A 299 -19.86 7.43 19.02
N GLY A 300 -18.58 7.84 19.17
CA GLY A 300 -17.74 7.45 20.30
C GLY A 300 -17.40 5.95 20.37
N LYS A 301 -17.55 5.22 19.24
CA LYS A 301 -17.31 3.77 19.14
C LYS A 301 -15.92 3.38 18.66
N ALA A 302 -15.19 4.31 18.06
CA ALA A 302 -13.81 4.07 17.62
C ALA A 302 -12.84 4.40 18.76
N LYS A 303 -12.14 3.39 19.25
CA LYS A 303 -11.11 3.51 20.28
C LYS A 303 -9.71 3.53 19.66
#